data_1771be4a09ea42ead91e3a8a5fca5df1
#
_entry.id   1771be4a09ea42ead91e3a8a5fca5df1
#
_cell.length_a   1.000
_cell.length_b   1.000
_cell.length_c   1.000
_cell.angle_alpha   90.00
_cell.angle_beta   90.00
_cell.angle_gamma   90.00
#
_symmetry.space_group_name_H-M   'P 1'
#
loop_
_entity.id
_entity.type
_entity.pdbx_description
1 polymer ?
#
loop_
_entity_poly.entity_id
_entity_poly.type
_entity_poly.pdbx_seq_one_letter_code
_entity_poly.pdbx_strand_id
1 'polypeptide(L)'
;KRLIDEGAIGQPVAASAFMMSHGHESWHPDPAYYYQVGAGPMFDMGPYYLTALTTLLGPIARVAGTAGILIPERTITSKPKYGEKIVVRTPDHVTGTFTFASGAIGTIITTFATWPSQLPRIEIYGTEATLAAPDPNTLAGPVRICKAGTRDWVDIELTHPHSQRKDMWGLGVVDMAY
;
A
#
# COMPACT_ATOMS: atom_id res chain seq x y z
N LYS A 1 2.15 5.13 -13.83
CA LYS A 1 1.13 5.87 -14.56
C LYS A 1 1.44 5.88 -16.06
N ARG A 2 2.62 6.35 -16.48
CA ARG A 2 3.02 6.43 -17.91
C ARG A 2 2.70 5.13 -18.69
N LEU A 3 3.12 3.96 -18.20
CA LEU A 3 2.86 2.67 -18.87
C LEU A 3 1.37 2.36 -19.05
N ILE A 4 0.55 2.75 -18.08
CA ILE A 4 -0.91 2.58 -18.18
C ILE A 4 -1.48 3.51 -19.26
N ASP A 5 -1.06 4.77 -19.27
CA ASP A 5 -1.53 5.77 -20.24
C ASP A 5 -1.08 5.49 -21.68
N GLU A 6 0.13 4.90 -21.82
CA GLU A 6 0.64 4.44 -23.12
C GLU A 6 0.02 3.11 -23.59
N GLY A 7 -0.87 2.49 -22.78
CA GLY A 7 -1.52 1.23 -23.13
C GLY A 7 -0.63 -0.02 -22.99
N ALA A 8 0.51 0.06 -22.32
CA ALA A 8 1.47 -1.04 -22.19
C ALA A 8 0.91 -2.29 -21.48
N ILE A 9 -0.22 -2.17 -20.77
CA ILE A 9 -0.92 -3.29 -20.12
C ILE A 9 -2.28 -3.58 -20.76
N GLY A 10 -2.61 -2.92 -21.88
CA GLY A 10 -3.97 -2.92 -22.41
C GLY A 10 -4.93 -2.15 -21.49
N GLN A 11 -6.18 -2.55 -21.44
CA GLN A 11 -7.18 -1.94 -20.56
C GLN A 11 -6.99 -2.45 -19.11
N PRO A 12 -6.85 -1.57 -18.13
CA PRO A 12 -6.87 -1.97 -16.71
C PRO A 12 -8.22 -2.57 -16.33
N VAL A 13 -8.21 -3.77 -15.76
CA VAL A 13 -9.42 -4.52 -15.37
C VAL A 13 -9.54 -4.72 -13.88
N ALA A 14 -8.39 -4.81 -13.17
CA ALA A 14 -8.41 -4.96 -11.73
C ALA A 14 -7.13 -4.43 -11.06
N ALA A 15 -7.17 -4.32 -9.73
CA ALA A 15 -6.01 -3.97 -8.90
C ALA A 15 -6.06 -4.66 -7.54
N SER A 16 -4.89 -4.89 -6.96
CA SER A 16 -4.75 -5.32 -5.58
C SER A 16 -3.73 -4.44 -4.85
N ALA A 17 -3.97 -4.22 -3.55
CA ALA A 17 -3.08 -3.43 -2.70
C ALA A 17 -3.04 -4.04 -1.29
N PHE A 18 -1.84 -4.39 -0.80
CA PHE A 18 -1.69 -5.12 0.45
C PHE A 18 -0.62 -4.48 1.35
N MET A 19 -1.08 -3.79 2.39
CA MET A 19 -0.25 -3.30 3.49
C MET A 19 -0.36 -4.30 4.65
N MET A 20 0.59 -5.21 4.73
CA MET A 20 0.61 -6.32 5.69
C MET A 20 1.75 -6.13 6.68
N SER A 21 1.43 -5.97 7.96
CA SER A 21 2.38 -5.72 9.04
C SER A 21 1.89 -6.36 10.34
N HIS A 22 2.82 -6.62 11.27
CA HIS A 22 2.47 -7.03 12.63
C HIS A 22 2.36 -5.84 13.60
N GLY A 23 2.56 -4.61 13.11
CA GLY A 23 2.46 -3.39 13.91
C GLY A 23 3.83 -2.83 14.32
N HIS A 24 3.81 -1.96 15.32
CA HIS A 24 4.91 -1.06 15.67
C HIS A 24 5.61 -1.41 16.98
N GLU A 25 5.11 -2.41 17.72
CA GLU A 25 5.51 -2.73 19.08
C GLU A 25 6.98 -3.15 19.22
N SER A 26 7.58 -3.66 18.13
CA SER A 26 8.93 -4.20 18.17
C SER A 26 10.04 -3.18 17.90
N TRP A 27 9.68 -2.00 17.34
CA TRP A 27 10.68 -1.04 16.88
C TRP A 27 10.39 0.42 17.31
N HIS A 28 9.12 0.81 17.43
CA HIS A 28 8.77 2.18 17.78
C HIS A 28 8.93 2.40 19.31
N PRO A 29 9.55 3.51 19.76
CA PRO A 29 9.78 3.77 21.19
C PRO A 29 8.50 4.01 21.98
N ASP A 30 7.43 4.48 21.33
CA ASP A 30 6.11 4.69 21.92
C ASP A 30 5.01 4.34 20.92
N PRO A 31 4.66 3.06 20.73
CA PRO A 31 3.74 2.62 19.68
C PRO A 31 2.27 2.78 20.03
N ALA A 32 1.91 3.17 21.26
CA ALA A 32 0.54 3.11 21.76
C ALA A 32 -0.45 3.94 20.90
N TYR A 33 -0.03 5.09 20.38
CA TYR A 33 -0.91 5.99 19.62
C TYR A 33 -1.41 5.38 18.29
N TYR A 34 -0.65 4.45 17.68
CA TYR A 34 -1.07 3.76 16.45
C TYR A 34 -2.33 2.90 16.64
N TYR A 35 -2.69 2.61 17.89
CA TYR A 35 -3.80 1.73 18.26
C TYR A 35 -4.97 2.46 18.91
N GLN A 36 -4.95 3.80 18.91
CA GLN A 36 -6.03 4.62 19.48
C GLN A 36 -7.03 5.04 18.40
N VAL A 37 -8.21 5.54 18.83
CA VAL A 37 -9.24 6.08 17.93
C VAL A 37 -8.65 7.16 17.03
N GLY A 38 -8.90 7.06 15.72
CA GLY A 38 -8.34 7.96 14.71
C GLY A 38 -7.00 7.51 14.12
N ALA A 39 -6.46 6.38 14.59
CA ALA A 39 -5.26 5.75 14.05
C ALA A 39 -5.58 4.40 13.39
N GLY A 40 -4.65 3.44 13.46
CA GLY A 40 -4.80 2.13 12.85
C GLY A 40 -4.27 2.06 11.41
N PRO A 41 -4.15 0.86 10.84
CA PRO A 41 -3.47 0.65 9.57
C PRO A 41 -4.10 1.40 8.39
N MET A 42 -5.42 1.61 8.42
CA MET A 42 -6.10 2.33 7.34
C MET A 42 -5.80 3.83 7.36
N PHE A 43 -5.75 4.48 8.54
CA PHE A 43 -5.46 5.91 8.62
C PHE A 43 -3.96 6.21 8.57
N ASP A 44 -3.11 5.29 9.05
CA ASP A 44 -1.66 5.45 9.00
C ASP A 44 -1.12 5.21 7.57
N MET A 45 -1.45 4.07 6.99
CA MET A 45 -0.85 3.62 5.74
C MET A 45 -1.82 3.60 4.55
N GLY A 46 -3.11 3.50 4.78
CA GLY A 46 -4.12 3.48 3.72
C GLY A 46 -4.03 4.66 2.75
N PRO A 47 -3.76 5.91 3.18
CA PRO A 47 -3.62 7.05 2.29
C PRO A 47 -2.54 6.86 1.21
N TYR A 48 -1.41 6.23 1.52
CA TYR A 48 -0.34 5.94 0.54
C TYR A 48 -0.85 5.03 -0.58
N TYR A 49 -1.52 3.95 -0.20
CA TYR A 49 -2.03 2.95 -1.14
C TYR A 49 -3.24 3.48 -1.94
N LEU A 50 -4.16 4.19 -1.28
CA LEU A 50 -5.33 4.78 -1.95
C LEU A 50 -4.92 5.88 -2.92
N THR A 51 -3.96 6.72 -2.55
CA THR A 51 -3.40 7.74 -3.46
C THR A 51 -2.75 7.09 -4.67
N ALA A 52 -1.95 6.04 -4.47
CA ALA A 52 -1.36 5.30 -5.58
C ALA A 52 -2.43 4.71 -6.51
N LEU A 53 -3.44 4.02 -5.95
CA LEU A 53 -4.51 3.40 -6.74
C LEU A 53 -5.33 4.44 -7.51
N THR A 54 -5.73 5.55 -6.89
CA THR A 54 -6.51 6.60 -7.55
C THR A 54 -5.71 7.38 -8.58
N THR A 55 -4.41 7.57 -8.36
CA THR A 55 -3.50 8.15 -9.35
C THR A 55 -3.35 7.24 -10.57
N LEU A 56 -3.26 5.93 -10.37
CA LEU A 56 -3.05 4.96 -11.44
C LEU A 56 -4.33 4.69 -12.24
N LEU A 57 -5.49 4.52 -11.58
CA LEU A 57 -6.73 3.99 -12.14
C LEU A 57 -7.89 5.01 -12.21
N GLY A 58 -7.67 6.20 -11.63
CA GLY A 58 -8.72 7.22 -11.55
C GLY A 58 -9.63 7.08 -10.31
N PRO A 59 -10.75 7.81 -10.26
CA PRO A 59 -11.59 7.90 -9.08
C PRO A 59 -12.32 6.59 -8.77
N ILE A 60 -12.48 6.33 -7.47
CA ILE A 60 -13.26 5.21 -6.94
C ILE A 60 -14.74 5.63 -6.91
N ALA A 61 -15.61 4.86 -7.55
CA ALA A 61 -17.05 5.12 -7.61
C ALA A 61 -17.83 4.40 -6.50
N ARG A 62 -17.35 3.23 -6.05
CA ARG A 62 -18.02 2.44 -5.00
C ARG A 62 -16.98 1.76 -4.10
N VAL A 63 -17.33 1.63 -2.82
CA VAL A 63 -16.53 0.95 -1.82
C VAL A 63 -17.42 0.01 -1.00
N ALA A 64 -16.92 -1.18 -0.70
CA ALA A 64 -17.45 -2.05 0.33
C ALA A 64 -16.29 -2.61 1.15
N GLY A 65 -16.50 -2.89 2.43
CA GLY A 65 -15.42 -3.40 3.25
C GLY A 65 -15.86 -3.90 4.61
N THR A 66 -14.92 -4.50 5.30
CA THR A 66 -15.04 -4.99 6.67
C THR A 66 -13.81 -4.59 7.47
N ALA A 67 -14.01 -4.20 8.72
CA ALA A 67 -12.96 -3.82 9.63
C ALA A 67 -13.19 -4.43 11.02
N GLY A 68 -12.14 -4.73 11.74
CA GLY A 68 -12.23 -5.30 13.08
C GLY A 68 -10.97 -5.10 13.90
N ILE A 69 -11.13 -5.21 15.21
CA ILE A 69 -10.02 -5.34 16.16
C ILE A 69 -9.78 -6.83 16.36
N LEU A 70 -8.72 -7.36 15.76
CA LEU A 70 -8.41 -8.80 15.80
C LEU A 70 -7.44 -9.15 16.93
N ILE A 71 -6.60 -8.18 17.36
CA ILE A 71 -5.67 -8.34 18.49
C ILE A 71 -5.99 -7.22 19.49
N PRO A 72 -6.93 -7.44 20.44
CA PRO A 72 -7.45 -6.38 21.32
C PRO A 72 -6.43 -5.86 22.34
N GLU A 73 -5.38 -6.62 22.64
CA GLU A 73 -4.28 -6.21 23.51
C GLU A 73 -2.93 -6.55 22.86
N ARG A 74 -1.99 -5.63 22.95
CA ARG A 74 -0.62 -5.81 22.45
C ARG A 74 0.40 -5.56 23.54
N THR A 75 1.59 -6.14 23.39
CA THR A 75 2.70 -5.95 24.33
C THR A 75 3.83 -5.24 23.61
N ILE A 76 4.31 -4.14 24.16
CA ILE A 76 5.47 -3.41 23.62
C ILE A 76 6.73 -4.24 23.85
N THR A 77 7.47 -4.51 22.79
CA THR A 77 8.74 -5.24 22.85
C THR A 77 9.95 -4.35 22.53
N SER A 78 9.72 -3.09 22.17
CA SER A 78 10.74 -2.05 22.01
C SER A 78 11.03 -1.30 23.31
N LYS A 79 12.19 -0.66 23.37
CA LYS A 79 12.53 0.25 24.50
C LYS A 79 12.10 1.68 24.16
N PRO A 80 11.78 2.57 25.14
CA PRO A 80 11.95 2.32 26.59
C PRO A 80 10.77 1.59 27.27
N LYS A 81 9.62 1.40 26.59
CA LYS A 81 8.36 0.91 27.16
C LYS A 81 8.19 -0.62 27.12
N TYR A 82 9.29 -1.35 27.11
CA TYR A 82 9.28 -2.82 27.02
C TYR A 82 8.40 -3.46 28.10
N GLY A 83 7.49 -4.33 27.69
CA GLY A 83 6.57 -5.06 28.57
C GLY A 83 5.26 -4.33 28.89
N GLU A 84 5.14 -3.04 28.54
CA GLU A 84 3.88 -2.33 28.72
C GLU A 84 2.80 -2.88 27.77
N LYS A 85 1.54 -2.79 28.21
CA LYS A 85 0.38 -3.25 27.46
C LYS A 85 -0.30 -2.10 26.75
N ILE A 86 -0.78 -2.36 25.53
CA ILE A 86 -1.59 -1.44 24.74
C ILE A 86 -2.98 -2.04 24.56
N VAL A 87 -4.00 -1.35 24.99
CA VAL A 87 -5.39 -1.67 24.62
C VAL A 87 -5.69 -1.07 23.26
N VAL A 88 -6.02 -1.91 22.29
CA VAL A 88 -6.35 -1.51 20.92
C VAL A 88 -7.79 -0.96 20.88
N ARG A 89 -7.96 0.25 20.34
CA ARG A 89 -9.23 0.99 20.30
C ARG A 89 -9.66 1.39 18.89
N THR A 90 -8.96 0.92 17.88
CA THR A 90 -9.26 1.15 16.46
C THR A 90 -9.12 -0.16 15.70
N PRO A 91 -9.83 -0.36 14.58
CA PRO A 91 -9.61 -1.54 13.75
C PRO A 91 -8.13 -1.71 13.38
N ASP A 92 -7.57 -2.87 13.68
CA ASP A 92 -6.20 -3.23 13.35
C ASP A 92 -6.10 -4.12 12.10
N HIS A 93 -7.26 -4.47 11.54
CA HIS A 93 -7.39 -5.16 10.25
C HIS A 93 -8.59 -4.59 9.48
N VAL A 94 -8.34 -4.14 8.24
CA VAL A 94 -9.35 -3.59 7.34
C VAL A 94 -9.19 -4.24 5.97
N THR A 95 -10.28 -4.76 5.42
CA THR A 95 -10.36 -5.24 4.04
C THR A 95 -11.38 -4.43 3.27
N GLY A 96 -11.11 -4.16 1.99
CA GLY A 96 -12.04 -3.42 1.15
C GLY A 96 -12.00 -3.87 -0.30
N THR A 97 -13.10 -3.64 -1.00
CA THR A 97 -13.21 -3.76 -2.45
C THR A 97 -13.67 -2.44 -3.04
N PHE A 98 -13.20 -2.13 -4.24
CA PHE A 98 -13.51 -0.90 -4.96
C PHE A 98 -14.07 -1.22 -6.33
N THR A 99 -14.98 -0.36 -6.82
CA THR A 99 -15.24 -0.22 -8.25
C THR A 99 -14.77 1.17 -8.67
N PHE A 100 -13.81 1.23 -9.56
CA PHE A 100 -13.34 2.50 -10.15
C PHE A 100 -14.37 3.02 -11.17
N ALA A 101 -14.33 4.33 -11.45
CA ALA A 101 -15.21 4.93 -12.46
C ALA A 101 -15.01 4.33 -13.87
N SER A 102 -13.81 3.79 -14.15
CA SER A 102 -13.50 3.04 -15.37
C SER A 102 -14.17 1.67 -15.46
N GLY A 103 -14.75 1.17 -14.38
CA GLY A 103 -15.29 -0.19 -14.26
C GLY A 103 -14.28 -1.22 -13.72
N ALA A 104 -13.02 -0.90 -13.59
CA ALA A 104 -12.03 -1.77 -12.97
C ALA A 104 -12.39 -2.08 -11.50
N ILE A 105 -12.06 -3.28 -11.04
CA ILE A 105 -12.35 -3.73 -9.66
C ILE A 105 -11.04 -3.84 -8.89
N GLY A 106 -10.99 -3.26 -7.70
CA GLY A 106 -9.82 -3.33 -6.82
C GLY A 106 -10.11 -3.95 -5.47
N THR A 107 -9.07 -4.42 -4.82
CA THR A 107 -9.11 -4.86 -3.42
C THR A 107 -7.96 -4.24 -2.62
N ILE A 108 -8.21 -3.99 -1.34
CA ILE A 108 -7.19 -3.53 -0.41
C ILE A 108 -7.28 -4.31 0.90
N ILE A 109 -6.11 -4.60 1.47
CA ILE A 109 -6.00 -4.99 2.88
C ILE A 109 -4.98 -4.06 3.53
N THR A 110 -5.36 -3.45 4.66
CA THR A 110 -4.42 -2.78 5.56
C THR A 110 -4.52 -3.41 6.93
N THR A 111 -3.38 -3.85 7.49
CA THR A 111 -3.41 -4.58 8.75
C THR A 111 -2.12 -4.42 9.56
N PHE A 112 -2.29 -4.36 10.88
CA PHE A 112 -1.23 -4.50 11.88
C PHE A 112 -1.31 -5.85 12.62
N ALA A 113 -2.15 -6.78 12.14
CA ALA A 113 -2.45 -8.04 12.81
C ALA A 113 -1.85 -9.27 12.10
N THR A 114 -0.93 -9.08 11.16
CA THR A 114 -0.37 -10.19 10.38
C THR A 114 1.15 -10.23 10.46
N TRP A 115 1.69 -11.45 10.46
CA TRP A 115 3.11 -11.70 10.23
C TRP A 115 3.48 -11.46 8.76
N PRO A 116 4.77 -11.54 8.37
CA PRO A 116 5.19 -11.30 6.99
C PRO A 116 4.36 -12.06 5.97
N SER A 117 3.97 -11.36 4.91
CA SER A 117 3.13 -11.86 3.83
C SER A 117 3.93 -11.93 2.52
N GLN A 118 3.55 -12.86 1.64
CA GLN A 118 4.09 -12.96 0.26
C GLN A 118 3.21 -12.21 -0.75
N LEU A 119 2.14 -11.54 -0.31
CA LEU A 119 1.29 -10.74 -1.19
C LEU A 119 2.06 -9.53 -1.74
N PRO A 120 1.83 -9.16 -3.00
CA PRO A 120 2.45 -7.98 -3.60
C PRO A 120 1.97 -6.71 -2.90
N ARG A 121 2.77 -5.64 -2.94
CA ARG A 121 2.34 -4.35 -2.37
C ARG A 121 1.21 -3.75 -3.18
N ILE A 122 1.41 -3.58 -4.47
CA ILE A 122 0.39 -3.12 -5.42
C ILE A 122 0.60 -3.85 -6.74
N GLU A 123 -0.46 -4.43 -7.28
CA GLU A 123 -0.50 -4.90 -8.66
C GLU A 123 -1.70 -4.34 -9.40
N ILE A 124 -1.47 -3.98 -10.67
CA ILE A 124 -2.50 -3.54 -11.62
C ILE A 124 -2.59 -4.57 -12.73
N TYR A 125 -3.75 -5.14 -12.89
CA TYR A 125 -4.04 -6.17 -13.87
C TYR A 125 -4.70 -5.54 -15.09
N GLY A 126 -4.06 -5.68 -16.25
CA GLY A 126 -4.60 -5.26 -17.53
C GLY A 126 -4.90 -6.45 -18.43
N THR A 127 -5.52 -6.18 -19.58
CA THR A 127 -5.87 -7.22 -20.57
C THR A 127 -4.65 -7.82 -21.26
N GLU A 128 -3.49 -7.12 -21.26
CA GLU A 128 -2.29 -7.53 -21.98
C GLU A 128 -1.06 -7.72 -21.08
N ALA A 129 -1.08 -7.20 -19.85
CA ALA A 129 -0.01 -7.37 -18.89
C ALA A 129 -0.46 -7.06 -17.46
N THR A 130 0.36 -7.51 -16.49
CA THR A 130 0.28 -7.09 -15.08
C THR A 130 1.45 -6.18 -14.77
N LEU A 131 1.19 -5.07 -14.07
CA LEU A 131 2.20 -4.20 -13.47
C LEU A 131 2.28 -4.43 -11.97
N ALA A 132 3.49 -4.62 -11.44
CA ALA A 132 3.77 -4.58 -10.02
C ALA A 132 4.44 -3.25 -9.68
N ALA A 133 3.86 -2.51 -8.73
CA ALA A 133 4.43 -1.30 -8.19
C ALA A 133 5.08 -1.57 -6.82
N PRO A 134 6.15 -0.84 -6.46
CA PRO A 134 6.81 -0.98 -5.18
C PRO A 134 5.92 -0.52 -4.02
N ASP A 135 6.40 -0.74 -2.79
CA ASP A 135 5.76 -0.23 -1.59
C ASP A 135 5.75 1.32 -1.63
N PRO A 136 4.58 1.96 -1.63
CA PRO A 136 4.50 3.42 -1.69
C PRO A 136 5.10 4.10 -0.45
N ASN A 137 5.29 3.36 0.66
CA ASN A 137 5.94 3.89 1.87
C ASN A 137 7.46 4.01 1.73
N THR A 138 8.08 3.27 0.82
CA THR A 138 9.55 3.34 0.64
C THR A 138 9.98 4.39 -0.38
N LEU A 139 9.04 4.93 -1.16
CA LEU A 139 9.26 5.90 -2.24
C LEU A 139 10.32 5.44 -3.27
N ALA A 140 10.63 4.17 -3.29
CA ALA A 140 11.63 3.55 -4.13
C ALA A 140 11.30 2.07 -4.38
N GLY A 141 11.94 1.50 -5.39
CA GLY A 141 11.83 0.09 -5.73
C GLY A 141 11.51 -0.12 -7.21
N PRO A 142 11.67 -1.34 -7.71
CA PRO A 142 11.40 -1.62 -9.11
C PRO A 142 9.90 -1.56 -9.41
N VAL A 143 9.56 -0.96 -10.53
CA VAL A 143 8.31 -1.23 -11.23
C VAL A 143 8.57 -2.40 -12.16
N ARG A 144 7.71 -3.41 -12.14
CA ARG A 144 7.86 -4.60 -12.96
C ARG A 144 6.63 -4.85 -13.81
N ILE A 145 6.85 -5.42 -14.99
CA ILE A 145 5.78 -5.84 -15.91
C ILE A 145 5.91 -7.33 -16.23
N CYS A 146 4.78 -8.02 -16.24
CA CYS A 146 4.66 -9.38 -16.75
C CYS A 146 3.64 -9.37 -17.89
N LYS A 147 4.07 -9.66 -19.11
CA LYS A 147 3.23 -9.62 -20.31
C LYS A 147 2.38 -10.87 -20.44
N ALA A 148 1.23 -10.74 -21.09
CA ALA A 148 0.37 -11.86 -21.44
C ALA A 148 1.13 -12.97 -22.16
N GLY A 149 0.82 -14.22 -21.83
CA GLY A 149 1.49 -15.40 -22.39
C GLY A 149 2.86 -15.73 -21.80
N THR A 150 3.39 -14.93 -20.88
CA THR A 150 4.65 -15.19 -20.15
C THR A 150 4.42 -15.33 -18.66
N ARG A 151 5.48 -15.74 -17.94
CA ARG A 151 5.54 -15.71 -16.46
C ARG A 151 6.74 -14.88 -15.98
N ASP A 152 7.43 -14.24 -16.90
CA ASP A 152 8.67 -13.52 -16.63
C ASP A 152 8.36 -12.07 -16.28
N TRP A 153 8.83 -11.66 -15.12
CA TRP A 153 8.76 -10.28 -14.67
C TRP A 153 10.00 -9.51 -15.12
N VAL A 154 9.79 -8.41 -15.81
CA VAL A 154 10.84 -7.53 -16.32
C VAL A 154 10.81 -6.22 -15.53
N ASP A 155 11.96 -5.80 -15.03
CA ASP A 155 12.13 -4.50 -14.39
C ASP A 155 12.02 -3.37 -15.41
N ILE A 156 11.27 -2.33 -15.08
CA ILE A 156 11.08 -1.16 -15.92
C ILE A 156 11.96 -0.02 -15.39
N GLU A 157 12.71 0.59 -16.29
CA GLU A 157 13.51 1.76 -15.97
C GLU A 157 12.60 2.93 -15.55
N LEU A 158 12.92 3.50 -14.40
CA LEU A 158 12.22 4.67 -13.87
C LEU A 158 12.76 5.94 -14.52
N THR A 159 11.89 6.73 -15.13
CA THR A 159 12.27 7.91 -15.91
C THR A 159 12.27 9.22 -15.11
N HIS A 160 11.74 9.21 -13.88
CA HIS A 160 11.74 10.41 -13.04
C HIS A 160 13.18 10.74 -12.55
N PRO A 161 13.65 11.98 -12.64
CA PRO A 161 15.04 12.36 -12.32
C PRO A 161 15.47 11.99 -10.88
N HIS A 162 14.52 11.89 -9.96
CA HIS A 162 14.78 11.53 -8.57
C HIS A 162 14.45 10.08 -8.21
N SER A 163 14.07 9.25 -9.19
CA SER A 163 13.65 7.86 -8.99
C SER A 163 14.73 6.92 -8.45
N GLN A 164 16.00 7.29 -8.63
CA GLN A 164 17.15 6.48 -8.20
C GLN A 164 17.57 6.72 -6.74
N ARG A 165 16.95 7.66 -6.05
CA ARG A 165 17.27 8.01 -4.66
C ARG A 165 16.36 7.23 -3.72
N LYS A 166 16.98 6.40 -2.86
CA LYS A 166 16.27 5.71 -1.78
C LYS A 166 15.95 6.70 -0.65
N ASP A 167 14.80 6.50 -0.01
CA ASP A 167 14.40 7.21 1.22
C ASP A 167 14.26 8.74 1.10
N MET A 168 13.80 9.23 -0.05
CA MET A 168 13.59 10.67 -0.26
C MET A 168 12.17 11.11 0.15
N TRP A 169 11.95 11.27 1.44
CA TRP A 169 10.73 11.86 1.99
C TRP A 169 10.47 13.30 1.55
N GLY A 170 11.46 13.98 1.00
CA GLY A 170 11.37 15.35 0.49
C GLY A 170 10.97 15.47 -0.99
N LEU A 171 10.64 14.39 -1.69
CA LEU A 171 10.33 14.44 -3.13
C LEU A 171 9.21 15.43 -3.48
N GLY A 172 8.14 15.48 -2.67
CA GLY A 172 7.04 16.44 -2.89
C GLY A 172 7.47 17.90 -2.76
N VAL A 173 8.44 18.20 -1.89
CA VAL A 173 9.01 19.56 -1.78
C VAL A 173 9.87 19.89 -2.99
N VAL A 174 10.64 18.92 -3.48
CA VAL A 174 11.44 19.08 -4.70
C VAL A 174 10.54 19.31 -5.91
N ASP A 175 9.45 18.55 -6.03
CA ASP A 175 8.48 18.68 -7.13
C ASP A 175 7.77 20.03 -7.14
N MET A 176 7.48 20.59 -5.95
CA MET A 176 6.90 21.93 -5.82
C MET A 176 7.89 23.07 -6.06
N ALA A 177 9.20 22.79 -6.03
CA ALA A 177 10.25 23.81 -6.22
C ALA A 177 10.65 24.01 -7.70
N TYR A 178 10.10 23.23 -8.60
CA TYR A 178 10.26 23.31 -10.05
C TYR A 178 8.97 23.82 -10.71
#